data_afd0c2f58e8599f7b55588fc5120bfff
#
_entry.id   afd0c2f58e8599f7b55588fc5120bfff
#
_cell.length_a   1.000
_cell.length_b   1.000
_cell.length_c   1.000
_cell.angle_alpha   90.00
_cell.angle_beta   90.00
_cell.angle_gamma   90.00
#
_symmetry.space_group_name_H-M   'P 1'
#
loop_
_entity.id
_entity.type
_entity.pdbx_description
1 polymer ?
#
loop_
_entity_poly.entity_id
_entity_poly.type
_entity_poly.pdbx_seq_one_letter_code
_entity_poly.pdbx_strand_id
1 'polypeptide(L)'
;MDALTSTCTTCGHEPIAHHGSVESFRLIGEYWTIRFDGRTCNVRDGKGLGYIAQLLRVPGHELHALDLLAADGACHHDDCEADVYAAVERARLSVTRAIRRAQARVAACHPALGRHFDTTIRTGTYCAYVPDSRVPISWDVG
;
A
#
# COMPACT_ATOMS: atom_id res chain seq x y z
N MET A 1 -1.46 18.26 33.89
CA MET A 1 -1.21 18.15 33.87
C MET A 1 -1.10 17.78 33.34
N ASP A 2 -1.17 17.74 33.23
CA ASP A 2 -1.04 17.46 32.84
C ASP A 2 -1.04 17.08 32.11
N ALA A 3 -1.21 17.05 31.97
CA ALA A 3 -1.15 16.71 31.48
C ALA A 3 -1.22 16.30 30.86
N LEU A 4 -1.25 16.33 30.83
CA LEU A 4 -1.28 15.99 30.39
C LEU A 4 -1.34 15.48 29.77
N THR A 5 -1.40 15.44 29.81
CA THR A 5 -1.46 14.92 29.42
C THR A 5 -1.68 14.33 28.87
N SER A 6 -1.75 14.27 28.92
CA SER A 6 -1.93 13.72 28.66
C SER A 6 -2.29 13.17 28.14
N THR A 7 -2.37 13.17 28.16
CA THR A 7 -2.63 12.69 27.99
C THR A 7 -2.91 12.22 27.61
N CYS A 8 -2.98 12.18 27.72
CA CYS A 8 -3.19 11.82 27.65
C CYS A 8 -3.49 11.47 27.50
N THR A 9 -3.53 11.55 27.69
CA THR A 9 -3.71 11.30 27.84
C THR A 9 -4.03 11.00 27.60
N THR A 10 -4.16 11.09 27.69
CA THR A 10 -4.45 10.99 27.69
C THR A 10 -4.80 10.82 27.24
N CYS A 11 -4.98 10.84 27.28
CA CYS A 11 -5.39 10.85 26.93
C CYS A 11 -5.82 10.70 26.41
N GLY A 12 -6.16 10.74 26.27
CA GLY A 12 -6.53 10.54 25.86
C GLY A 12 -7.10 10.41 25.32
N HIS A 13 -7.27 10.49 25.36
CA HIS A 13 -7.96 10.45 24.90
C HIS A 13 -8.51 10.33 24.16
N GLU A 14 -8.79 10.36 23.96
CA GLU A 14 -9.34 10.30 23.37
C GLU A 14 -9.92 9.97 22.70
N PRO A 15 -10.01 10.03 22.37
CA PRO A 15 -10.63 9.53 21.80
C PRO A 15 -11.31 9.43 21.02
N ILE A 16 -11.37 9.37 20.64
CA ILE A 16 -12.05 9.34 20.06
C ILE A 16 -12.48 9.34 18.97
N ALA A 17 -12.23 9.48 18.55
CA ALA A 17 -12.65 9.64 17.36
C ALA A 17 -12.56 8.66 16.49
N HIS A 18 -12.94 8.29 16.00
CA HIS A 18 -12.80 7.31 15.29
C HIS A 18 -13.43 7.23 14.12
N HIS A 19 -13.70 8.18 13.54
CA HIS A 19 -14.27 8.09 12.41
C HIS A 19 -13.32 7.81 11.39
N GLY A 20 -12.52 7.58 11.02
CA GLY A 20 -11.58 7.29 10.03
C GLY A 20 -10.28 7.18 10.69
N SER A 21 -9.53 6.16 10.47
CA SER A 21 -8.20 6.02 11.02
C SER A 21 -7.20 6.57 10.03
N VAL A 22 -6.13 7.17 10.54
CA VAL A 22 -5.02 7.58 9.71
C VAL A 22 -3.93 6.56 9.92
N GLU A 23 -3.60 5.83 8.89
CA GLU A 23 -2.56 4.82 8.96
C GLU A 23 -1.35 5.28 8.16
N SER A 24 -0.20 4.72 8.40
CA SER A 24 0.99 5.18 7.70
C SER A 24 1.69 4.06 6.96
N PHE A 25 2.26 4.43 5.83
CA PHE A 25 2.97 3.49 4.98
C PHE A 25 4.13 4.27 4.38
N ARG A 26 5.25 4.30 5.09
CA ARG A 26 6.35 5.18 4.75
C ARG A 26 7.64 4.42 4.57
N LEU A 27 8.40 4.83 3.57
CA LEU A 27 9.71 4.26 3.34
C LEU A 27 10.74 5.10 4.09
N ILE A 28 11.44 4.47 5.01
CA ILE A 28 12.47 5.12 5.79
C ILE A 28 13.72 4.30 5.61
N GLY A 29 14.69 4.84 4.87
CA GLY A 29 15.89 4.09 4.54
C GLY A 29 15.55 2.91 3.63
N GLU A 30 15.85 1.71 4.08
CA GLU A 30 15.61 0.51 3.30
C GLU A 30 14.39 -0.28 3.77
N TYR A 31 13.60 0.30 4.66
CA TYR A 31 12.45 -0.40 5.21
C TYR A 31 11.21 0.44 5.12
N TRP A 32 10.08 -0.22 4.83
CA TRP A 32 8.79 0.43 4.94
C TRP A 32 8.32 0.27 6.37
N THR A 33 8.04 1.41 7.01
CA THR A 33 7.46 1.43 8.34
C THR A 33 5.96 1.59 8.14
N ILE A 34 5.22 0.59 8.55
CA ILE A 34 3.79 0.53 8.30
C ILE A 34 3.06 0.49 9.63
N ARG A 35 2.13 1.40 9.79
CA ARG A 35 1.31 1.42 10.98
C ARG A 35 -0.13 1.19 10.57
N PHE A 36 -0.75 0.19 11.16
CA PHE A 36 -2.13 -0.16 10.86
C PHE A 36 -2.77 -0.74 12.13
N ASP A 37 -3.97 -0.24 12.44
CA ASP A 37 -4.75 -0.73 13.57
C ASP A 37 -3.94 -0.69 14.87
N GLY A 38 -3.19 0.38 15.05
CA GLY A 38 -2.42 0.59 16.27
C GLY A 38 -1.13 -0.21 16.37
N ARG A 39 -0.80 -1.01 15.36
CA ARG A 39 0.41 -1.81 15.37
C ARG A 39 1.34 -1.36 14.26
N THR A 40 2.61 -1.37 14.55
CA THR A 40 3.63 -0.96 13.59
C THR A 40 4.48 -2.16 13.21
N CYS A 41 4.79 -2.26 11.93
CA CYS A 41 5.72 -3.27 11.47
C CYS A 41 6.67 -2.67 10.46
N ASN A 42 7.82 -3.31 10.29
CA ASN A 42 8.81 -2.87 9.31
C ASN A 42 9.05 -3.99 8.32
N VAL A 43 8.98 -3.65 7.04
CA VAL A 43 9.17 -4.62 5.97
C VAL A 43 10.22 -4.06 5.02
N ARG A 44 11.19 -4.88 4.67
CA ARG A 44 12.25 -4.43 3.80
C ARG A 44 11.70 -4.02 2.44
N ASP A 45 12.27 -2.95 1.90
CA ASP A 45 11.82 -2.39 0.63
C ASP A 45 11.89 -3.42 -0.50
N GLY A 46 10.95 -3.30 -1.40
CA GLY A 46 10.87 -4.15 -2.58
C GLY A 46 9.87 -3.54 -3.54
N LYS A 47 9.89 -4.00 -4.78
CA LYS A 47 9.06 -3.41 -5.82
C LYS A 47 7.57 -3.47 -5.49
N GLY A 48 7.13 -4.59 -4.95
CA GLY A 48 5.71 -4.76 -4.65
C GLY A 48 5.21 -3.77 -3.62
N LEU A 49 6.05 -3.46 -2.63
CA LEU A 49 5.67 -2.48 -1.62
C LEU A 49 5.54 -1.08 -2.23
N GLY A 50 6.40 -0.76 -3.18
CA GLY A 50 6.28 0.50 -3.91
C GLY A 50 5.00 0.58 -4.72
N TYR A 51 4.60 -0.52 -5.34
CA TYR A 51 3.35 -0.57 -6.09
C TYR A 51 2.17 -0.39 -5.14
N ILE A 52 2.19 -1.08 -4.01
CA ILE A 52 1.12 -0.93 -3.02
C ILE A 52 1.03 0.52 -2.56
N ALA A 53 2.18 1.15 -2.31
CA ALA A 53 2.18 2.55 -1.88
C ALA A 53 1.49 3.45 -2.90
N GLN A 54 1.71 3.21 -4.18
CA GLN A 54 1.05 4.00 -5.21
C GLN A 54 -0.45 3.80 -5.19
N LEU A 55 -0.91 2.56 -4.98
CA LEU A 55 -2.34 2.29 -4.91
C LEU A 55 -2.96 2.96 -3.69
N LEU A 56 -2.25 2.98 -2.57
CA LEU A 56 -2.76 3.60 -1.35
C LEU A 56 -2.87 5.12 -1.48
N ARG A 57 -2.09 5.72 -2.37
CA ARG A 57 -2.18 7.17 -2.58
C ARG A 57 -3.45 7.57 -3.32
N VAL A 58 -4.02 6.66 -4.08
CA VAL A 58 -5.22 6.95 -4.87
C VAL A 58 -6.27 5.87 -4.64
N PRO A 59 -6.84 5.79 -3.43
CA PRO A 59 -7.81 4.74 -3.13
C PRO A 59 -8.99 4.80 -4.08
N GLY A 60 -9.42 3.65 -4.54
CA GLY A 60 -10.56 3.56 -5.44
C GLY A 60 -10.27 3.80 -6.91
N HIS A 61 -9.03 4.21 -7.23
CA HIS A 61 -8.68 4.47 -8.62
C HIS A 61 -7.87 3.31 -9.17
N GLU A 62 -8.14 2.97 -10.41
CA GLU A 62 -7.40 1.91 -11.07
C GLU A 62 -6.15 2.46 -11.73
N LEU A 63 -5.04 1.78 -11.54
CA LEU A 63 -3.79 2.13 -12.18
C LEU A 63 -3.38 0.97 -13.08
N HIS A 64 -3.00 1.30 -14.31
CA HIS A 64 -2.59 0.27 -15.26
C HIS A 64 -1.24 -0.30 -14.85
N ALA A 65 -1.07 -1.60 -15.03
CA ALA A 65 0.16 -2.27 -14.65
C ALA A 65 1.39 -1.67 -15.32
N LEU A 66 1.25 -1.22 -16.56
CA LEU A 66 2.35 -0.55 -17.25
C LEU A 66 2.74 0.75 -16.56
N ASP A 67 1.76 1.48 -16.04
CA ASP A 67 2.05 2.73 -15.34
C ASP A 67 2.77 2.49 -14.03
N LEU A 68 2.38 1.43 -13.33
CA LEU A 68 3.07 1.07 -12.09
C LEU A 68 4.52 0.69 -12.37
N LEU A 69 4.72 -0.08 -13.42
CA LEU A 69 6.05 -0.52 -13.78
C LEU A 69 6.91 0.65 -14.22
N ALA A 70 6.34 1.58 -14.97
CA ALA A 70 7.08 2.75 -15.42
C ALA A 70 7.48 3.65 -14.26
N ALA A 71 6.63 3.77 -13.27
CA ALA A 71 6.94 4.59 -12.11
C ALA A 71 8.08 3.99 -11.29
N ASP A 72 8.30 2.68 -11.42
CA ASP A 72 9.41 2.02 -10.75
C ASP A 72 10.71 2.17 -11.54
N GLY A 73 10.67 2.81 -12.68
CA GLY A 73 11.86 3.01 -13.49
C GLY A 73 12.24 1.81 -14.32
N ALA A 74 11.37 0.82 -14.40
CA ALA A 74 11.66 -0.40 -15.12
C ALA A 74 11.14 -0.39 -16.54
N CYS A 75 10.85 0.76 -17.07
CA CYS A 75 10.31 0.85 -18.40
C CYS A 75 11.40 0.71 -19.44
N HIS A 76 11.14 -0.07 -20.43
CA HIS A 76 12.08 -0.26 -21.54
C HIS A 76 11.46 0.27 -22.79
N HIS A 77 12.12 1.26 -23.37
CA HIS A 77 11.50 1.88 -24.47
C HIS A 77 11.75 1.17 -25.75
N ASP A 78 12.80 0.47 -25.86
CA ASP A 78 13.16 -0.08 -27.10
C ASP A 78 12.20 -1.10 -27.61
N ASP A 79 11.38 -1.66 -26.74
CA ASP A 79 10.48 -2.65 -27.19
C ASP A 79 9.16 -2.11 -27.54
N CYS A 80 8.99 -0.84 -27.48
CA CYS A 80 7.68 -0.29 -27.48
C CYS A 80 6.91 -0.59 -28.69
N GLU A 81 7.54 -0.80 -29.83
CA GLU A 81 6.73 -1.01 -30.94
C GLU A 81 6.45 -2.42 -31.18
N ALA A 82 7.23 -3.28 -30.64
CA ALA A 82 7.22 -4.64 -31.03
C ALA A 82 5.91 -5.32 -30.77
N ASP A 83 5.36 -5.23 -29.60
CA ASP A 83 4.15 -5.94 -29.30
C ASP A 83 3.57 -5.39 -28.00
N VAL A 84 2.68 -4.45 -28.14
CA VAL A 84 2.05 -3.82 -26.98
C VAL A 84 1.32 -4.84 -26.13
N TYR A 85 0.66 -5.80 -26.80
CA TYR A 85 -0.11 -6.80 -26.11
C TYR A 85 0.80 -7.64 -25.19
N ALA A 86 1.95 -8.07 -25.73
CA ALA A 86 2.89 -8.83 -24.91
C ALA A 86 3.47 -7.99 -23.79
N ALA A 87 3.71 -6.71 -24.03
CA ALA A 87 4.22 -5.82 -23.01
C ALA A 87 3.22 -5.67 -21.87
N VAL A 88 1.94 -5.52 -22.21
CA VAL A 88 0.89 -5.42 -21.20
C VAL A 88 0.82 -6.71 -20.36
N GLU A 89 0.90 -7.84 -21.03
CA GLU A 89 0.81 -9.12 -20.34
C GLU A 89 2.00 -9.33 -19.40
N ARG A 90 3.20 -8.97 -19.84
CA ARG A 90 4.38 -9.08 -18.99
C ARG A 90 4.26 -8.17 -17.79
N ALA A 91 3.77 -6.95 -18.00
CA ALA A 91 3.59 -6.00 -16.89
C ALA A 91 2.57 -6.54 -15.90
N ARG A 92 1.46 -7.05 -16.40
CA ARG A 92 0.42 -7.61 -15.54
C ARG A 92 0.98 -8.71 -14.65
N LEU A 93 1.74 -9.63 -15.23
CA LEU A 93 2.31 -10.72 -14.46
C LEU A 93 3.37 -10.25 -13.47
N SER A 94 4.23 -9.35 -13.91
CA SER A 94 5.31 -8.86 -13.09
C SER A 94 4.78 -8.09 -11.89
N VAL A 95 3.84 -7.19 -12.11
CA VAL A 95 3.27 -6.36 -11.04
C VAL A 95 2.46 -7.24 -10.10
N THR A 96 1.65 -8.15 -10.63
CA THR A 96 0.84 -9.03 -9.79
C THR A 96 1.72 -9.87 -8.86
N ARG A 97 2.78 -10.46 -9.41
CA ARG A 97 3.67 -11.27 -8.59
C ARG A 97 4.36 -10.46 -7.51
N ALA A 98 4.80 -9.25 -7.87
CA ALA A 98 5.47 -8.39 -6.91
C ALA A 98 4.53 -7.99 -5.78
N ILE A 99 3.30 -7.61 -6.12
CA ILE A 99 2.32 -7.22 -5.12
C ILE A 99 1.98 -8.40 -4.21
N ARG A 100 1.76 -9.57 -4.78
CA ARG A 100 1.42 -10.74 -3.96
C ARG A 100 2.56 -11.14 -3.03
N ARG A 101 3.79 -11.02 -3.52
CA ARG A 101 4.93 -11.32 -2.67
C ARG A 101 5.03 -10.31 -1.54
N ALA A 102 4.78 -9.03 -1.83
CA ALA A 102 4.78 -8.00 -0.81
C ALA A 102 3.67 -8.23 0.21
N GLN A 103 2.48 -8.62 -0.26
CA GLN A 103 1.37 -8.91 0.64
C GLN A 103 1.73 -10.05 1.60
N ALA A 104 2.39 -11.07 1.12
CA ALA A 104 2.79 -12.18 1.96
C ALA A 104 3.80 -11.74 3.04
N ARG A 105 4.72 -10.86 2.67
CA ARG A 105 5.70 -10.35 3.62
C ARG A 105 5.03 -9.46 4.66
N VAL A 106 4.07 -8.65 4.25
CA VAL A 106 3.31 -7.83 5.18
C VAL A 106 2.50 -8.71 6.12
N ALA A 107 1.87 -9.75 5.60
CA ALA A 107 1.06 -10.66 6.41
C ALA A 107 1.91 -11.37 7.46
N ALA A 108 3.15 -11.69 7.13
CA ALA A 108 4.04 -12.34 8.09
C ALA A 108 4.38 -11.42 9.25
N CYS A 109 4.41 -10.11 9.00
CA CYS A 109 4.77 -9.13 10.00
C CYS A 109 3.53 -8.57 10.72
N HIS A 110 2.42 -8.45 9.99
CA HIS A 110 1.20 -7.84 10.52
C HIS A 110 0.00 -8.57 9.89
N PRO A 111 -0.44 -9.66 10.51
CA PRO A 111 -1.50 -10.49 9.89
C PRO A 111 -2.79 -9.75 9.59
N ALA A 112 -3.20 -8.82 10.45
CA ALA A 112 -4.43 -8.07 10.21
C ALA A 112 -4.32 -7.22 8.96
N LEU A 113 -3.17 -6.59 8.74
CA LEU A 113 -2.96 -5.79 7.55
C LEU A 113 -2.89 -6.68 6.32
N GLY A 114 -2.27 -7.84 6.43
CA GLY A 114 -2.24 -8.80 5.34
C GLY A 114 -3.64 -9.17 4.89
N ARG A 115 -4.53 -9.44 5.83
CA ARG A 115 -5.93 -9.74 5.49
C ARG A 115 -6.63 -8.54 4.86
N HIS A 116 -6.35 -7.35 5.36
CA HIS A 116 -6.94 -6.15 4.81
C HIS A 116 -6.54 -5.98 3.34
N PHE A 117 -5.27 -6.15 3.04
CA PHE A 117 -4.80 -6.03 1.67
C PHE A 117 -5.35 -7.14 0.77
N ASP A 118 -5.49 -8.36 1.31
CA ASP A 118 -6.04 -9.46 0.52
C ASP A 118 -7.44 -9.17 0.02
N THR A 119 -8.21 -8.42 0.77
CA THR A 119 -9.60 -8.14 0.39
C THR A 119 -9.77 -6.81 -0.30
N THR A 120 -8.76 -5.94 -0.26
CA THR A 120 -8.90 -4.59 -0.80
C THR A 120 -8.03 -4.30 -2.00
N ILE A 121 -6.94 -5.03 -2.19
CA ILE A 121 -6.06 -4.79 -3.32
C ILE A 121 -6.43 -5.72 -4.46
N ARG A 122 -6.69 -5.15 -5.61
CA ARG A 122 -6.98 -5.90 -6.83
C ARG A 122 -5.78 -5.82 -7.75
N THR A 123 -5.48 -6.93 -8.40
CA THR A 123 -4.35 -7.01 -9.32
C THR A 123 -4.84 -7.49 -10.67
N GLY A 124 -4.06 -7.23 -11.70
CA GLY A 124 -4.40 -7.61 -13.07
C GLY A 124 -3.82 -6.58 -14.01
N THR A 125 -4.45 -6.41 -15.16
CA THR A 125 -4.06 -5.33 -16.08
C THR A 125 -4.24 -3.98 -15.41
N TYR A 126 -5.30 -3.86 -14.59
CA TYR A 126 -5.52 -2.68 -13.76
C TYR A 126 -5.47 -3.11 -12.31
N CYS A 127 -4.79 -2.33 -11.52
CA CYS A 127 -4.63 -2.59 -10.09
C CYS A 127 -5.27 -1.46 -9.30
N ALA A 128 -5.82 -1.78 -8.14
CA ALA A 128 -6.49 -0.76 -7.33
C ALA A 128 -6.53 -1.18 -5.87
N TYR A 129 -6.56 -0.18 -4.99
CA TYR A 129 -6.83 -0.38 -3.59
C TYR A 129 -8.26 0.10 -3.35
N VAL A 130 -9.15 -0.81 -3.03
CA VAL A 130 -10.58 -0.50 -2.92
C VAL A 130 -11.06 -0.88 -1.53
N PRO A 131 -10.91 0.01 -0.55
CA PRO A 131 -11.36 -0.27 0.81
C PRO A 131 -12.88 -0.16 0.92
N ASP A 132 -13.42 -0.75 1.99
CA ASP A 132 -14.84 -0.66 2.26
C ASP A 132 -15.18 0.79 2.57
N SER A 133 -16.13 1.37 1.83
CA SER A 133 -16.50 2.76 2.02
C SER A 133 -17.14 3.02 3.38
N ARG A 134 -17.62 1.97 4.04
CA ARG A 134 -18.20 2.12 5.37
C ARG A 134 -17.14 2.23 6.46
N VAL A 135 -15.90 1.89 6.14
CA VAL A 135 -14.80 1.96 7.10
C VAL A 135 -13.68 2.72 6.42
N PRO A 136 -13.81 4.05 6.33
CA PRO A 136 -12.81 4.84 5.62
C PRO A 136 -11.47 4.80 6.35
N ILE A 137 -10.42 4.62 5.58
CA ILE A 137 -9.06 4.61 6.10
C ILE A 137 -8.25 5.58 5.27
N SER A 138 -7.59 6.51 5.95
CA SER A 138 -6.70 7.43 5.28
C SER A 138 -5.27 6.95 5.47
N TRP A 139 -4.51 6.93 4.40
CA TRP A 139 -3.13 6.49 4.44
C TRP A 139 -2.19 7.66 4.24
N ASP A 140 -1.22 7.75 5.13
CA ASP A 140 -0.14 8.72 5.01
C ASP A 140 1.01 7.97 4.34
N VAL A 141 1.20 8.21 3.05
CA VAL A 141 2.17 7.47 2.26
C VAL A 141 3.33 8.39 1.93
N GLY A 142 4.54 7.95 2.22
CA GLY A 142 5.69 8.81 2.01
C GLY A 142 6.84 8.20 1.26
#